data_ec4c527ced6936dd3e81fa2d62989076
#
_entry.id   ec4c527ced6936dd3e81fa2d62989076
#
_cell.length_a   1.000
_cell.length_b   1.000
_cell.length_c   1.000
_cell.angle_alpha   90.00
_cell.angle_beta   90.00
_cell.angle_gamma   90.00
#
_symmetry.space_group_name_H-M   'P 1'
#
loop_
_entity.id
_entity.type
_entity.pdbx_description
1 polymer ?
#
loop_
_entity_poly.entity_id
_entity_poly.type
_entity_poly.pdbx_seq_one_letter_code
_entity_poly.pdbx_strand_id
1 'polypeptide(L)'
;MKYFLAPALAAAILAASAAATAQTSGGTDAPKLQCAIGYVTGVGGSAQSVREYLATPSRDQYRYIADNPIHCKVSDEGRASDCTGITNLSREKVSVYDDIDSTMIAVVARVELEHGDTYPVIIAVPRQDVKCDK
;
A
#
# COMPACT_ATOMS: atom_id res chain seq x y z
N MET A 1 -32.30 32.45 49.08
CA MET A 1 -32.06 32.39 48.65
C MET A 1 -31.50 31.86 48.01
N LYS A 2 -31.15 31.50 47.84
CA LYS A 2 -30.72 31.27 47.14
C LYS A 2 -30.23 30.95 46.26
N TYR A 3 -29.99 30.84 46.03
CA TYR A 3 -29.65 30.66 45.19
C TYR A 3 -28.96 30.54 44.44
N PHE A 4 -28.64 30.46 44.10
CA PHE A 4 -28.10 30.49 43.29
C PHE A 4 -27.34 30.14 42.69
N LEU A 5 -27.14 30.11 42.43
CA LEU A 5 -26.47 30.00 41.85
C LEU A 5 -25.83 29.41 41.15
N ALA A 6 -25.56 29.16 40.80
CA ALA A 6 -24.99 28.58 40.21
C ALA A 6 -24.52 28.41 39.20
N PRO A 7 -24.42 28.62 38.77
CA PRO A 7 -24.15 28.69 37.77
C PRO A 7 -23.17 28.33 37.12
N ALA A 8 -22.75 28.43 36.97
CA ALA A 8 -21.87 28.23 36.40
C ALA A 8 -21.38 27.47 35.74
N LEU A 9 -21.10 27.39 35.57
CA LEU A 9 -20.61 26.78 35.04
C LEU A 9 -20.25 26.25 34.08
N ALA A 10 -20.24 25.97 33.76
CA ALA A 10 -20.17 25.38 32.78
C ALA A 10 -19.34 25.50 31.90
N ALA A 11 -19.31 26.05 31.47
CA ALA A 11 -18.45 26.33 30.64
C ALA A 11 -17.50 25.54 30.27
N ALA A 12 -16.82 25.60 30.60
CA ALA A 12 -15.82 24.92 30.29
C ALA A 12 -15.79 24.18 29.25
N ILE A 13 -16.14 23.55 29.24
CA ILE A 13 -16.05 22.71 28.38
C ILE A 13 -15.57 22.84 27.22
N LEU A 14 -15.86 23.39 26.72
CA LEU A 14 -15.43 23.47 25.55
C LEU A 14 -14.21 23.22 25.24
N ALA A 15 -13.66 23.59 25.68
CA ALA A 15 -12.39 23.45 25.41
C ALA A 15 -12.10 22.25 24.83
N ALA A 16 -12.28 21.48 25.36
CA ALA A 16 -11.94 20.30 24.91
C ALA A 16 -11.96 20.23 23.56
N SER A 17 -12.84 20.50 23.13
CA SER A 17 -12.86 20.31 21.84
C SER A 17 -11.69 20.52 21.17
N ALA A 18 -11.33 21.37 21.32
CA ALA A 18 -10.22 21.66 20.65
C ALA A 18 -9.38 20.60 20.52
N ALA A 19 -9.11 20.24 21.34
CA ALA A 19 -8.22 19.32 21.31
C ALA A 19 -8.39 18.51 20.24
N ALA A 20 -9.27 18.11 20.22
CA ALA A 20 -9.41 17.19 19.31
C ALA A 20 -8.76 17.50 18.19
N THR A 21 -8.97 18.30 17.88
CA THR A 21 -8.39 18.58 16.80
C THR A 21 -7.22 18.16 16.59
N ALA A 22 -6.78 18.38 17.23
CA ALA A 22 -5.57 18.08 17.06
C ALA A 22 -5.39 16.95 16.40
N GLN A 23 -5.73 16.46 16.67
CA GLN A 23 -5.43 15.44 16.19
C GLN A 23 -5.29 15.28 15.04
N THR A 24 -5.68 15.57 14.81
CA THR A 24 -5.67 15.50 13.67
C THR A 24 -4.59 15.28 13.14
N SER A 25 -4.13 15.75 13.34
CA SER A 25 -3.09 15.61 12.89
C SER A 25 -2.73 14.47 12.71
N GLY A 26 -3.25 14.04 13.08
CA GLY A 26 -2.85 12.93 12.93
C GLY A 26 -2.23 12.56 11.88
N GLY A 27 -2.42 12.89 11.19
CA GLY A 27 -1.85 12.50 10.14
C GLY A 27 -0.62 12.06 10.14
N THR A 28 -0.12 12.10 10.72
CA THR A 28 1.08 11.68 10.73
C THR A 28 1.37 10.42 10.32
N ASP A 29 0.73 9.71 9.81
CA ASP A 29 1.12 8.46 9.40
C ASP A 29 2.19 8.40 8.42
N ALA A 30 2.47 7.31 7.91
CA ALA A 30 3.52 7.14 6.93
C ALA A 30 3.34 8.11 5.80
N PRO A 31 4.36 8.78 5.38
CA PRO A 31 4.24 9.71 4.30
C PRO A 31 3.95 9.02 2.98
N LYS A 32 3.20 9.64 2.15
CA LYS A 32 2.95 9.10 0.85
C LYS A 32 4.16 9.27 -0.03
N LEU A 33 4.30 8.39 -0.98
CA LEU A 33 5.33 8.57 -1.96
C LEU A 33 5.03 9.79 -2.77
N GLN A 34 6.05 10.59 -2.97
CA GLN A 34 5.86 11.88 -3.62
C GLN A 34 6.11 11.84 -5.11
N CYS A 35 6.17 10.70 -5.70
CA CYS A 35 6.46 10.63 -7.12
C CYS A 35 5.40 9.82 -7.85
N ALA A 36 5.20 10.15 -9.12
CA ALA A 36 4.26 9.42 -9.95
C ALA A 36 4.93 8.22 -10.63
N ILE A 37 6.22 8.31 -10.84
CA ILE A 37 6.98 7.27 -11.52
C ILE A 37 8.13 6.84 -10.64
N GLY A 38 8.36 5.56 -10.57
CA GLY A 38 9.48 5.04 -9.79
C GLY A 38 9.99 3.74 -10.36
N TYR A 39 10.96 3.18 -9.66
CA TYR A 39 11.51 1.88 -10.01
C TYR A 39 11.39 0.96 -8.82
N VAL A 40 11.06 -0.29 -9.08
CA VAL A 40 10.91 -1.28 -8.03
C VAL A 40 11.93 -2.38 -8.24
N THR A 41 12.63 -2.74 -7.17
CA THR A 41 13.50 -3.88 -7.17
C THR A 41 13.08 -4.75 -5.98
N GLY A 42 12.56 -5.92 -6.26
CA GLY A 42 12.07 -6.80 -5.21
C GLY A 42 10.85 -7.54 -5.68
N VAL A 43 9.98 -7.92 -4.78
CA VAL A 43 8.81 -8.70 -5.15
C VAL A 43 7.58 -7.82 -5.22
N GLY A 44 6.67 -8.21 -6.07
CA GLY A 44 5.37 -7.57 -6.17
C GLY A 44 4.33 -8.58 -6.58
N GLY A 45 3.09 -8.25 -6.36
CA GLY A 45 2.01 -9.15 -6.71
C GLY A 45 0.74 -8.77 -5.98
N SER A 46 -0.09 -9.76 -5.64
CA SER A 46 -1.29 -9.47 -4.89
C SER A 46 -0.90 -9.03 -3.48
N ALA A 47 -1.69 -8.15 -2.88
CA ALA A 47 -1.36 -7.63 -1.55
C ALA A 47 -1.24 -8.77 -0.54
N GLN A 48 -2.14 -9.72 -0.60
CA GLN A 48 -2.10 -10.82 0.35
C GLN A 48 -0.83 -11.65 0.18
N SER A 49 -0.46 -11.95 -1.06
CA SER A 49 0.73 -12.75 -1.30
C SER A 49 2.00 -12.02 -0.89
N VAL A 50 2.05 -10.72 -1.11
CA VAL A 50 3.21 -9.94 -0.67
C VAL A 50 3.31 -9.96 0.85
N ARG A 51 2.18 -9.85 1.55
CA ARG A 51 2.20 -9.92 3.01
C ARG A 51 2.71 -11.29 3.48
N GLU A 52 2.26 -12.35 2.86
CA GLU A 52 2.71 -13.69 3.24
C GLU A 52 4.19 -13.86 2.97
N TYR A 53 4.65 -13.33 1.85
CA TYR A 53 6.06 -13.41 1.54
C TYR A 53 6.89 -12.66 2.59
N LEU A 54 6.46 -11.48 2.97
CA LEU A 54 7.20 -10.69 3.96
C LEU A 54 7.19 -11.36 5.34
N ALA A 55 6.18 -12.14 5.63
CA ALA A 55 6.10 -12.86 6.89
C ALA A 55 6.85 -14.18 6.86
N THR A 56 7.32 -14.59 5.71
CA THR A 56 8.02 -15.86 5.56
C THR A 56 9.49 -15.69 5.97
N PRO A 57 10.06 -16.64 6.71
CA PRO A 57 11.47 -16.54 7.09
C PRO A 57 12.36 -16.43 5.86
N SER A 58 13.41 -15.67 5.97
CA SER A 58 14.29 -15.39 4.84
C SER A 58 14.70 -16.63 4.07
N ARG A 59 15.04 -17.68 4.79
CA ARG A 59 15.53 -18.88 4.11
C ARG A 59 14.46 -19.58 3.30
N ASP A 60 13.16 -19.26 3.57
CA ASP A 60 12.08 -19.90 2.86
C ASP A 60 11.47 -18.99 1.81
N GLN A 61 11.88 -17.75 1.74
CA GLN A 61 11.26 -16.80 0.82
C GLN A 61 11.44 -17.20 -0.63
N TYR A 62 12.59 -17.76 -0.93
CA TYR A 62 12.84 -18.20 -2.31
C TYR A 62 11.84 -19.27 -2.72
N ARG A 63 11.56 -20.20 -1.81
CA ARG A 63 10.60 -21.23 -2.12
C ARG A 63 9.19 -20.66 -2.24
N TYR A 64 8.86 -19.68 -1.42
CA TYR A 64 7.55 -19.06 -1.51
C TYR A 64 7.33 -18.45 -2.89
N ILE A 65 8.34 -17.79 -3.43
CA ILE A 65 8.24 -17.21 -4.76
C ILE A 65 8.01 -18.33 -5.80
N ALA A 66 8.75 -19.39 -5.69
CA ALA A 66 8.64 -20.48 -6.65
C ALA A 66 7.29 -21.19 -6.60
N ASP A 67 6.70 -21.25 -5.40
CA ASP A 67 5.42 -21.94 -5.22
C ASP A 67 4.22 -21.06 -5.47
N ASN A 68 4.40 -19.76 -5.58
CA ASN A 68 3.30 -18.82 -5.72
C ASN A 68 3.55 -17.83 -6.84
N PRO A 69 3.70 -18.32 -8.07
CA PRO A 69 3.95 -17.41 -9.19
C PRO A 69 2.73 -16.55 -9.47
N ILE A 70 2.96 -15.36 -9.94
CA ILE A 70 1.87 -14.45 -10.19
C ILE A 70 0.97 -15.00 -11.30
N HIS A 71 -0.32 -14.87 -11.07
CA HIS A 71 -1.30 -15.35 -12.01
C HIS A 71 -2.47 -14.38 -12.01
N CYS A 72 -2.89 -13.92 -13.16
CA CYS A 72 -3.98 -12.96 -13.29
C CYS A 72 -4.94 -13.43 -14.35
N LYS A 73 -6.17 -12.95 -14.26
CA LYS A 73 -7.14 -13.18 -15.31
C LYS A 73 -6.92 -12.11 -16.38
N VAL A 74 -6.93 -12.51 -17.62
CA VAL A 74 -6.73 -11.58 -18.72
C VAL A 74 -7.99 -11.57 -19.56
N SER A 75 -8.57 -10.39 -19.76
CA SER A 75 -9.79 -10.26 -20.54
C SER A 75 -9.47 -10.25 -22.03
N ASP A 76 -10.51 -10.32 -22.84
CA ASP A 76 -10.34 -10.27 -24.28
C ASP A 76 -9.72 -8.96 -24.72
N GLU A 77 -9.89 -7.91 -23.95
CA GLU A 77 -9.31 -6.62 -24.27
C GLU A 77 -7.87 -6.50 -23.81
N GLY A 78 -7.31 -7.55 -23.23
CA GLY A 78 -5.95 -7.48 -22.79
C GLY A 78 -5.76 -6.87 -21.41
N ARG A 79 -6.78 -6.86 -20.59
CA ARG A 79 -6.65 -6.33 -19.24
C ARG A 79 -6.43 -7.44 -18.25
N ALA A 80 -5.43 -7.28 -17.41
CA ALA A 80 -5.15 -8.25 -16.37
C ALA A 80 -5.78 -7.80 -15.06
N SER A 81 -6.41 -8.73 -14.34
CA SER A 81 -7.08 -8.44 -13.09
C SER A 81 -7.14 -9.68 -12.22
N ASP A 82 -7.59 -9.50 -10.96
CA ASP A 82 -7.74 -10.61 -10.02
C ASP A 82 -6.47 -11.43 -9.90
N CYS A 83 -5.37 -10.75 -9.66
CA CYS A 83 -4.09 -11.41 -9.58
C CYS A 83 -3.87 -12.08 -8.25
N THR A 84 -3.17 -13.22 -8.25
CA THR A 84 -2.70 -13.89 -7.06
C THR A 84 -1.23 -14.18 -7.26
N GLY A 85 -0.53 -14.45 -6.18
CA GLY A 85 0.87 -14.81 -6.28
C GLY A 85 1.78 -13.60 -6.36
N ILE A 86 3.04 -13.84 -6.59
CA ILE A 86 4.05 -12.78 -6.63
C ILE A 86 5.03 -13.02 -7.76
N THR A 87 5.77 -11.97 -8.09
CA THR A 87 6.81 -12.06 -9.10
C THR A 87 7.97 -11.19 -8.65
N ASN A 88 9.15 -11.49 -9.16
CA ASN A 88 10.33 -10.71 -8.86
C ASN A 88 10.45 -9.59 -9.88
N LEU A 89 10.73 -8.40 -9.39
CA LEU A 89 10.90 -7.24 -10.24
C LEU A 89 12.36 -6.81 -10.15
N SER A 90 12.97 -6.61 -11.30
CA SER A 90 14.37 -6.31 -11.35
C SER A 90 14.52 -4.90 -11.88
N ARG A 91 14.34 -3.94 -11.02
CA ARG A 91 14.41 -2.54 -11.38
C ARG A 91 13.38 -2.22 -12.46
N GLU A 92 12.16 -2.55 -12.16
CA GLU A 92 11.06 -2.35 -13.10
C GLU A 92 10.51 -0.95 -12.96
N LYS A 93 10.33 -0.23 -14.06
CA LYS A 93 9.74 1.09 -14.03
C LYS A 93 8.23 0.96 -13.83
N VAL A 94 7.70 1.69 -12.88
CA VAL A 94 6.30 1.56 -12.52
C VAL A 94 5.66 2.94 -12.37
N SER A 95 4.35 2.97 -12.46
CA SER A 95 3.58 4.16 -12.13
C SER A 95 2.99 3.95 -10.75
N VAL A 96 3.16 4.94 -9.90
CA VAL A 96 2.61 4.84 -8.54
C VAL A 96 1.11 5.08 -8.63
N TYR A 97 0.32 4.14 -8.12
CA TYR A 97 -1.10 4.19 -8.27
C TYR A 97 -1.81 4.66 -7.00
N ASP A 98 -1.53 4.03 -5.88
CA ASP A 98 -2.22 4.39 -4.64
C ASP A 98 -1.48 3.78 -3.46
N ASP A 99 -1.75 4.29 -2.27
CA ASP A 99 -1.24 3.67 -1.06
C ASP A 99 -2.13 2.51 -0.67
N ILE A 100 -1.54 1.45 -0.18
CA ILE A 100 -2.31 0.35 0.37
C ILE A 100 -2.31 0.46 1.89
N ASP A 101 -1.13 0.55 2.47
CA ASP A 101 -0.99 0.77 3.90
C ASP A 101 0.42 1.28 4.17
N SER A 102 0.84 1.28 5.41
CA SER A 102 2.13 1.85 5.76
C SER A 102 3.30 1.05 5.23
N THR A 103 3.09 -0.21 4.86
CA THR A 103 4.17 -1.04 4.36
C THR A 103 4.12 -1.29 2.86
N MET A 104 2.97 -1.11 2.25
CA MET A 104 2.82 -1.46 0.84
C MET A 104 2.16 -0.35 0.04
N ILE A 105 2.48 -0.32 -1.23
CA ILE A 105 1.91 0.66 -2.14
C ILE A 105 1.49 -0.07 -3.40
N ALA A 106 0.47 0.43 -4.05
CA ALA A 106 0.00 -0.15 -5.31
C ALA A 106 0.65 0.58 -6.47
N VAL A 107 1.15 -0.17 -7.42
CA VAL A 107 1.78 0.40 -8.60
C VAL A 107 1.26 -0.31 -9.83
N VAL A 108 1.38 0.35 -10.98
CA VAL A 108 1.11 -0.29 -12.25
C VAL A 108 2.45 -0.70 -12.83
N ALA A 109 2.64 -1.97 -13.02
CA ALA A 109 3.88 -2.52 -13.56
C ALA A 109 3.57 -3.39 -14.75
N ARG A 110 4.55 -3.57 -15.61
CA ARG A 110 4.38 -4.50 -16.72
C ARG A 110 4.87 -5.86 -16.26
N VAL A 111 4.00 -6.83 -16.27
CA VAL A 111 4.29 -8.14 -15.73
C VAL A 111 4.09 -9.18 -16.79
N GLU A 112 5.03 -10.10 -16.89
CA GLU A 112 4.92 -11.20 -17.83
C GLU A 112 4.03 -12.27 -17.19
N LEU A 113 2.98 -12.63 -17.88
CA LEU A 113 2.03 -13.63 -17.39
C LEU A 113 2.18 -14.90 -18.18
N GLU A 114 1.31 -15.86 -17.93
CA GLU A 114 1.34 -17.10 -18.66
C GLU A 114 1.37 -16.82 -20.12
N HIS A 115 1.99 -17.61 -20.88
CA HIS A 115 2.13 -17.49 -22.33
C HIS A 115 3.19 -16.46 -22.71
N GLY A 116 3.88 -15.87 -21.77
CA GLY A 116 5.00 -15.01 -22.10
C GLY A 116 4.65 -13.59 -22.49
N ASP A 117 3.37 -13.26 -22.49
CA ASP A 117 2.96 -11.89 -22.83
C ASP A 117 3.05 -10.98 -21.61
N THR A 118 3.37 -9.73 -21.87
CA THR A 118 3.52 -8.74 -20.82
C THR A 118 2.30 -7.81 -20.78
N TYR A 119 1.77 -7.61 -19.60
CA TYR A 119 0.58 -6.78 -19.41
C TYR A 119 0.81 -5.75 -18.33
N PRO A 120 0.20 -4.58 -18.46
CA PRO A 120 0.19 -3.63 -17.33
C PRO A 120 -0.77 -4.15 -16.27
N VAL A 121 -0.30 -4.25 -15.05
CA VAL A 121 -1.06 -4.84 -13.96
C VAL A 121 -0.89 -3.97 -12.72
N ILE A 122 -1.96 -3.81 -11.96
CA ILE A 122 -1.86 -3.12 -10.67
C ILE A 122 -1.47 -4.16 -9.65
N ILE A 123 -0.32 -3.97 -9.03
CA ILE A 123 0.19 -4.92 -8.04
C ILE A 123 0.63 -4.18 -6.79
N ALA A 124 0.77 -4.92 -5.72
CA ALA A 124 1.28 -4.39 -4.46
C ALA A 124 2.78 -4.64 -4.41
N VAL A 125 3.52 -3.69 -3.90
CA VAL A 125 4.94 -3.85 -3.68
C VAL A 125 5.28 -3.26 -2.32
N PRO A 126 6.35 -3.72 -1.66
CA PRO A 126 6.77 -3.09 -0.41
C PRO A 126 7.18 -1.65 -0.69
N ARG A 127 6.71 -0.75 0.14
CA ARG A 127 6.97 0.67 -0.07
C ARG A 127 8.46 0.96 -0.11
N GLN A 128 9.23 0.28 0.72
CA GLN A 128 10.66 0.54 0.80
C GLN A 128 11.41 0.14 -0.47
N ASP A 129 10.80 -0.67 -1.32
CA ASP A 129 11.46 -1.13 -2.54
C ASP A 129 11.21 -0.20 -3.72
N VAL A 130 10.46 0.87 -3.53
CA VAL A 130 10.16 1.81 -4.61
C VAL A 130 11.06 3.02 -4.48
N LYS A 131 11.78 3.32 -5.55
CA LYS A 131 12.60 4.52 -5.59
C LYS A 131 12.08 5.44 -6.66
N CYS A 132 11.87 6.69 -6.29
CA CYS A 132 11.33 7.65 -7.22
C CYS A 132 12.30 7.93 -8.36
N ASP A 133 11.73 8.12 -9.52
CA ASP A 133 12.51 8.49 -10.69
C ASP A 133 12.68 10.00 -10.65
N LYS A 134 13.90 10.48 -10.73
CA LYS A 134 14.13 11.91 -10.66
C LYS A 134 14.68 12.48 -11.91
#